data_67e6fe993361edb2adbee55158f88870
#
_entry.id   67e6fe993361edb2adbee55158f88870
#
_cell.length_a   1.000
_cell.length_b   1.000
_cell.length_c   1.000
_cell.angle_alpha   90.00
_cell.angle_beta   90.00
_cell.angle_gamma   90.00
#
_symmetry.space_group_name_H-M   'P 1'
#
loop_
_entity.id
_entity.type
_entity.pdbx_description
1 polymer ?
#
loop_
_entity_poly.entity_id
_entity_poly.type
_entity_poly.pdbx_seq_one_letter_code
_entity_poly.pdbx_strand_id
1 'polypeptide(L)'
;LGANEQHYEIVAGSPSIFTPVVTSNSAYMPSNASSSWISLPSGLSSATYQTTFDLTGFDVSSASLDLKIAVDNTMTDVLINGASTGFSIAIGYPAFQSWSNLTVSSKFLAGVNTLQFFAVNSGGPGAFRVEASGNAAAVSEPGAGVLFGLGLMGLAMTRKRKA
;
A
#
# COMPACT_ATOMS: atom_id res chain seq x y z
N LEU A 1 1.16 -7.37 21.68
CA LEU A 1 0.29 -8.48 21.29
C LEU A 1 -1.13 -8.17 21.68
N GLY A 2 -2.09 -8.52 20.82
CA GLY A 2 -3.51 -8.29 21.06
C GLY A 2 -3.97 -6.83 20.84
N ALA A 3 -3.09 -5.91 20.47
CA ALA A 3 -3.50 -4.56 20.07
C ALA A 3 -4.15 -4.57 18.68
N ASN A 4 -5.12 -3.69 18.47
CA ASN A 4 -5.72 -3.51 17.15
C ASN A 4 -4.68 -2.93 16.19
N GLU A 5 -4.62 -3.50 14.99
CA GLU A 5 -3.85 -2.95 13.88
C GLU A 5 -4.59 -1.73 13.31
N GLN A 6 -3.88 -0.63 13.07
CA GLN A 6 -4.50 0.64 12.67
C GLN A 6 -4.29 1.00 11.19
N HIS A 7 -3.40 0.27 10.50
CA HIS A 7 -3.03 0.58 9.11
C HIS A 7 -3.81 -0.28 8.10
N TYR A 8 -4.40 -1.38 8.56
CA TYR A 8 -5.14 -2.31 7.72
C TYR A 8 -6.55 -2.52 8.24
N GLU A 9 -7.49 -2.64 7.33
CA GLU A 9 -8.84 -3.12 7.58
C GLU A 9 -9.09 -4.43 6.83
N ILE A 10 -10.03 -5.25 7.32
CA ILE A 10 -10.48 -6.44 6.61
C ILE A 10 -11.79 -6.10 5.92
N VAL A 11 -11.78 -6.08 4.57
CA VAL A 11 -12.90 -5.60 3.74
C VAL A 11 -13.73 -6.73 3.13
N ALA A 12 -13.21 -7.97 3.10
CA ALA A 12 -13.94 -9.12 2.62
C ALA A 12 -13.51 -10.40 3.36
N GLY A 13 -14.43 -11.36 3.49
CA GLY A 13 -14.21 -12.64 4.20
C GLY A 13 -15.14 -12.83 5.39
N SER A 14 -15.89 -11.79 5.81
CA SER A 14 -16.93 -11.84 6.82
C SER A 14 -17.94 -10.72 6.65
N PRO A 15 -19.17 -10.83 7.19
CA PRO A 15 -20.20 -9.80 7.07
C PRO A 15 -19.90 -8.50 7.84
N SER A 16 -18.79 -8.41 8.54
CA SER A 16 -18.39 -7.23 9.31
C SER A 16 -16.97 -6.82 8.98
N ILE A 17 -16.70 -5.52 8.94
CA ILE A 17 -15.36 -4.96 8.90
C ILE A 17 -14.71 -5.31 10.25
N PHE A 18 -13.64 -6.11 10.22
CA PHE A 18 -12.85 -6.41 11.39
C PHE A 18 -11.57 -5.60 11.40
N THR A 19 -11.20 -5.11 12.56
CA THR A 19 -9.86 -4.60 12.79
C THR A 19 -8.93 -5.79 13.06
N PRO A 20 -7.91 -6.02 12.24
CA PRO A 20 -6.97 -7.10 12.49
C PRO A 20 -6.18 -6.85 13.78
N VAL A 21 -5.72 -7.91 14.42
CA VAL A 21 -5.06 -7.85 15.72
C VAL A 21 -3.58 -8.25 15.57
N VAL A 22 -2.69 -7.50 16.19
CA VAL A 22 -1.26 -7.84 16.25
C VAL A 22 -1.07 -9.17 16.98
N THR A 23 -0.43 -10.12 16.32
CA THR A 23 -0.22 -11.48 16.79
C THR A 23 1.25 -11.91 16.75
N SER A 24 1.56 -13.05 17.34
CA SER A 24 2.86 -13.70 17.18
C SER A 24 2.69 -15.21 17.31
N ASN A 25 3.63 -15.94 16.70
CA ASN A 25 3.78 -17.38 16.84
C ASN A 25 5.27 -17.71 16.82
N SER A 26 5.70 -18.67 17.61
CA SER A 26 7.11 -19.08 17.67
C SER A 26 7.64 -19.67 16.36
N ALA A 27 6.74 -20.13 15.49
CA ALA A 27 7.08 -20.60 14.15
C ALA A 27 7.30 -19.48 13.13
N TYR A 28 6.81 -18.26 13.39
CA TYR A 28 6.92 -17.15 12.47
C TYR A 28 8.28 -16.45 12.56
N MET A 29 8.70 -15.80 11.48
CA MET A 29 9.83 -14.90 11.57
C MET A 29 9.54 -13.80 12.60
N PRO A 30 10.52 -13.37 13.42
CA PRO A 30 10.31 -12.35 14.44
C PRO A 30 9.81 -11.03 13.86
N SER A 31 8.86 -10.39 14.54
CA SER A 31 8.49 -8.99 14.27
C SER A 31 9.69 -8.07 14.54
N ASN A 32 9.70 -6.91 13.90
CA ASN A 32 10.73 -5.89 14.09
C ASN A 32 10.09 -4.51 14.33
N ALA A 33 10.90 -3.45 14.37
CA ALA A 33 10.41 -2.09 14.58
C ALA A 33 9.54 -1.57 13.42
N SER A 34 9.69 -2.14 12.21
CA SER A 34 9.00 -1.68 11.00
C SER A 34 7.67 -2.40 10.75
N SER A 35 7.52 -3.64 11.23
CA SER A 35 6.31 -4.42 10.99
C SER A 35 6.10 -5.53 12.02
N SER A 36 4.83 -5.89 12.19
CA SER A 36 4.37 -6.99 13.04
C SER A 36 3.43 -7.91 12.26
N TRP A 37 3.28 -9.13 12.75
CA TRP A 37 2.27 -10.04 12.24
C TRP A 37 0.88 -9.58 12.67
N ILE A 38 -0.06 -9.64 11.76
CA ILE A 38 -1.48 -9.39 12.00
C ILE A 38 -2.29 -10.65 11.70
N SER A 39 -3.19 -10.99 12.61
CA SER A 39 -3.96 -12.24 12.54
C SER A 39 -5.07 -12.17 11.51
N LEU A 40 -5.39 -13.32 10.90
CA LEU A 40 -6.74 -13.53 10.40
C LEU A 40 -7.70 -13.63 11.60
N PRO A 41 -8.91 -13.06 11.48
CA PRO A 41 -9.95 -13.26 12.49
C PRO A 41 -10.25 -14.75 12.68
N SER A 42 -10.46 -15.15 13.94
CA SER A 42 -10.75 -16.55 14.25
C SER A 42 -12.03 -17.02 13.55
N GLY A 43 -11.98 -18.21 12.98
CA GLY A 43 -13.10 -18.80 12.24
C GLY A 43 -13.17 -18.43 10.76
N LEU A 44 -12.30 -17.56 10.27
CA LEU A 44 -12.19 -17.26 8.84
C LEU A 44 -11.12 -18.14 8.18
N SER A 45 -11.48 -18.71 7.03
CA SER A 45 -10.54 -19.40 6.15
C SER A 45 -9.85 -18.46 5.15
N SER A 46 -10.34 -17.23 5.01
CA SER A 46 -9.75 -16.21 4.13
C SER A 46 -10.09 -14.81 4.60
N ALA A 47 -9.24 -13.84 4.27
CA ALA A 47 -9.51 -12.43 4.49
C ALA A 47 -8.85 -11.58 3.41
N THR A 48 -9.48 -10.44 3.10
CA THR A 48 -8.86 -9.38 2.30
C THR A 48 -8.47 -8.24 3.22
N TYR A 49 -7.17 -8.06 3.40
CA TYR A 49 -6.63 -6.89 4.09
C TYR A 49 -6.51 -5.74 3.12
N GLN A 50 -6.88 -4.54 3.55
CA GLN A 50 -6.80 -3.34 2.74
C GLN A 50 -6.11 -2.22 3.51
N THR A 51 -5.30 -1.45 2.79
CA THR A 51 -4.75 -0.17 3.21
C THR A 51 -4.81 0.83 2.06
N THR A 52 -4.55 2.10 2.34
CA THR A 52 -4.51 3.16 1.34
C THR A 52 -3.22 3.96 1.44
N PHE A 53 -2.84 4.57 0.33
CA PHE A 53 -1.77 5.55 0.25
C PHE A 53 -2.14 6.64 -0.77
N ASP A 54 -1.56 7.84 -0.63
CA ASP A 54 -1.93 9.01 -1.44
C ASP A 54 -0.75 9.43 -2.33
N LEU A 55 -1.02 9.56 -3.63
CA LEU A 55 -0.10 10.06 -4.66
C LEU A 55 -0.52 11.46 -5.17
N THR A 56 -1.32 12.21 -4.39
CA THR A 56 -1.63 13.60 -4.73
C THR A 56 -0.34 14.43 -4.82
N GLY A 57 -0.14 15.11 -5.94
CA GLY A 57 1.07 15.92 -6.19
C GLY A 57 2.29 15.11 -6.69
N PHE A 58 2.12 13.83 -6.97
CA PHE A 58 3.17 12.97 -7.55
C PHE A 58 2.83 12.53 -8.97
N ASP A 59 3.87 12.34 -9.77
CA ASP A 59 3.78 11.75 -11.11
C ASP A 59 3.61 10.23 -10.97
N VAL A 60 2.38 9.75 -11.20
CA VAL A 60 2.04 8.33 -11.09
C VAL A 60 2.79 7.45 -12.08
N SER A 61 3.28 7.99 -13.19
CA SER A 61 4.09 7.25 -14.16
C SER A 61 5.49 6.92 -13.64
N SER A 62 5.97 7.67 -12.66
CA SER A 62 7.23 7.46 -11.96
C SER A 62 7.09 6.62 -10.68
N ALA A 63 5.84 6.31 -10.28
CA ALA A 63 5.59 5.64 -9.03
C ALA A 63 6.05 4.16 -9.04
N SER A 64 6.62 3.75 -7.92
CA SER A 64 7.02 2.38 -7.64
C SER A 64 6.73 2.04 -6.19
N LEU A 65 6.27 0.81 -5.95
CA LEU A 65 5.98 0.27 -4.63
C LEU A 65 6.70 -1.08 -4.49
N ASP A 66 7.58 -1.18 -3.49
CA ASP A 66 8.27 -2.40 -3.13
C ASP A 66 7.65 -2.99 -1.87
N LEU A 67 7.22 -4.24 -1.94
CA LEU A 67 6.57 -4.98 -0.88
C LEU A 67 7.41 -6.20 -0.51
N LYS A 68 7.57 -6.42 0.79
CA LYS A 68 8.04 -7.69 1.37
C LYS A 68 6.86 -8.30 2.12
N ILE A 69 6.47 -9.49 1.73
CA ILE A 69 5.23 -10.13 2.21
C ILE A 69 5.59 -11.48 2.81
N ALA A 70 5.01 -11.77 3.97
CA ALA A 70 5.02 -13.10 4.57
C ALA A 70 3.61 -13.45 5.01
N VAL A 71 3.22 -14.70 4.89
CA VAL A 71 1.85 -15.17 5.14
C VAL A 71 1.82 -16.59 5.68
N ASP A 72 0.90 -16.87 6.55
CA ASP A 72 0.48 -18.21 6.98
C ASP A 72 -1.03 -18.34 6.67
N ASN A 73 -1.47 -19.12 5.63
CA ASN A 73 -0.67 -20.08 4.83
C ASN A 73 -0.38 -19.58 3.40
N THR A 74 -1.29 -18.83 2.76
CA THR A 74 -1.27 -18.54 1.32
C THR A 74 -1.64 -17.09 1.05
N MET A 75 -0.97 -16.44 0.11
CA MET A 75 -1.41 -15.20 -0.52
C MET A 75 -1.85 -15.52 -1.94
N THR A 76 -3.13 -15.30 -2.25
CA THR A 76 -3.68 -15.67 -3.57
C THR A 76 -3.58 -14.54 -4.58
N ASP A 77 -3.57 -13.29 -4.12
CA ASP A 77 -3.36 -12.12 -4.98
C ASP A 77 -2.99 -10.88 -4.15
N VAL A 78 -2.40 -9.91 -4.82
CA VAL A 78 -2.21 -8.53 -4.36
C VAL A 78 -2.79 -7.60 -5.42
N LEU A 79 -3.66 -6.67 -5.02
CA LEU A 79 -4.30 -5.75 -5.95
C LEU A 79 -3.90 -4.31 -5.66
N ILE A 80 -3.75 -3.53 -6.71
CA ILE A 80 -3.67 -2.06 -6.68
C ILE A 80 -4.92 -1.53 -7.36
N ASN A 81 -5.71 -0.73 -6.66
CA ASN A 81 -6.96 -0.14 -7.17
C ASN A 81 -7.91 -1.18 -7.80
N GLY A 82 -8.03 -2.36 -7.19
CA GLY A 82 -8.82 -3.47 -7.67
C GLY A 82 -8.23 -4.26 -8.84
N ALA A 83 -7.07 -3.85 -9.36
CA ALA A 83 -6.41 -4.54 -10.46
C ALA A 83 -5.35 -5.52 -9.93
N SER A 84 -5.46 -6.81 -10.28
CA SER A 84 -4.54 -7.87 -9.89
C SER A 84 -3.11 -7.56 -10.33
N THR A 85 -2.13 -7.81 -9.46
CA THR A 85 -0.71 -7.79 -9.80
C THR A 85 -0.22 -9.11 -10.37
N GLY A 86 -1.02 -10.19 -10.23
CA GLY A 86 -0.64 -11.55 -10.56
C GLY A 86 0.32 -12.19 -9.55
N PHE A 87 0.58 -11.52 -8.43
CA PHE A 87 1.46 -12.03 -7.39
C PHE A 87 0.73 -12.98 -6.46
N SER A 88 1.35 -14.12 -6.17
CA SER A 88 0.85 -15.09 -5.20
C SER A 88 2.00 -15.74 -4.43
N ILE A 89 1.67 -16.23 -3.23
CA ILE A 89 2.56 -17.05 -2.41
C ILE A 89 1.81 -18.37 -2.15
N ALA A 90 2.35 -19.47 -2.67
CA ALA A 90 1.74 -20.79 -2.50
C ALA A 90 1.83 -21.25 -1.04
N ILE A 91 0.91 -22.15 -0.67
CA ILE A 91 0.94 -22.80 0.64
C ILE A 91 2.27 -23.54 0.84
N GLY A 92 2.85 -23.43 2.00
CA GLY A 92 4.03 -24.19 2.39
C GLY A 92 4.99 -23.44 3.29
N TYR A 93 5.83 -24.23 3.92
CA TYR A 93 7.03 -23.76 4.58
C TYR A 93 8.06 -23.39 3.49
N PRO A 94 8.63 -22.19 3.44
CA PRO A 94 8.79 -21.23 4.54
C PRO A 94 8.04 -19.89 4.38
N ALA A 95 6.81 -19.85 3.85
CA ALA A 95 6.10 -18.61 3.55
C ALA A 95 5.90 -17.67 4.77
N PHE A 96 5.93 -18.21 5.98
CA PHE A 96 5.87 -17.46 7.23
C PHE A 96 7.25 -17.28 7.91
N GLN A 97 8.32 -17.77 7.30
CA GLN A 97 9.69 -17.64 7.82
C GLN A 97 10.63 -16.84 6.92
N SER A 98 10.17 -16.43 5.75
CA SER A 98 10.95 -15.64 4.81
C SER A 98 10.06 -14.62 4.09
N TRP A 99 10.70 -13.59 3.58
CA TRP A 99 10.03 -12.60 2.76
C TRP A 99 9.87 -13.07 1.32
N SER A 100 8.68 -12.87 0.76
CA SER A 100 8.43 -12.87 -0.67
C SER A 100 8.35 -11.42 -1.15
N ASN A 101 9.09 -11.08 -2.20
CA ASN A 101 9.19 -9.71 -2.67
C ASN A 101 8.30 -9.47 -3.89
N LEU A 102 7.63 -8.33 -3.92
CA LEU A 102 6.85 -7.84 -5.05
C LEU A 102 7.19 -6.37 -5.30
N THR A 103 7.59 -6.04 -6.53
CA THR A 103 7.69 -4.65 -6.99
C THR A 103 6.55 -4.36 -7.94
N VAL A 104 5.80 -3.29 -7.68
CA VAL A 104 4.72 -2.79 -8.53
C VAL A 104 5.14 -1.43 -9.08
N SER A 105 5.08 -1.25 -10.41
CA SER A 105 5.43 -0.01 -11.11
C SER A 105 4.29 0.50 -12.01
N SER A 106 3.07 0.02 -11.80
CA SER A 106 1.92 0.39 -12.62
C SER A 106 0.62 0.27 -11.82
N LYS A 107 -0.51 0.62 -12.44
CA LYS A 107 -1.85 0.58 -11.86
C LYS A 107 -2.12 1.64 -10.80
N PHE A 108 -1.22 2.60 -10.65
CA PHE A 108 -1.40 3.73 -9.74
C PHE A 108 -2.31 4.81 -10.36
N LEU A 109 -3.07 5.48 -9.50
CA LEU A 109 -3.91 6.62 -9.83
C LEU A 109 -3.40 7.86 -9.12
N ALA A 110 -3.67 9.05 -9.69
CA ALA A 110 -3.46 10.30 -8.97
C ALA A 110 -4.42 10.36 -7.76
N GLY A 111 -3.90 10.82 -6.62
CA GLY A 111 -4.66 10.84 -5.37
C GLY A 111 -4.61 9.49 -4.63
N VAL A 112 -5.69 9.18 -3.93
CA VAL A 112 -5.77 8.01 -3.05
C VAL A 112 -5.81 6.71 -3.85
N ASN A 113 -4.93 5.78 -3.48
CA ASN A 113 -4.83 4.44 -4.02
C ASN A 113 -5.18 3.40 -2.95
N THR A 114 -5.74 2.27 -3.36
CA THR A 114 -5.99 1.12 -2.49
C THR A 114 -4.98 0.02 -2.77
N LEU A 115 -4.50 -0.63 -1.71
CA LEU A 115 -3.65 -1.82 -1.74
C LEU A 115 -4.37 -2.93 -0.98
N GLN A 116 -4.62 -4.06 -1.64
CA GLN A 116 -5.35 -5.18 -1.07
C GLN A 116 -4.54 -6.46 -1.14
N PHE A 117 -4.66 -7.29 -0.10
CA PHE A 117 -3.97 -8.57 0.06
C PHE A 117 -4.98 -9.67 0.35
N PHE A 118 -5.08 -10.65 -0.53
CA PHE A 118 -5.98 -11.79 -0.37
C PHE A 118 -5.25 -12.95 0.31
N ALA A 119 -5.44 -13.09 1.61
CA ALA A 119 -4.84 -14.16 2.41
C ALA A 119 -5.83 -15.31 2.63
N VAL A 120 -5.33 -16.53 2.54
CA VAL A 120 -6.08 -17.76 2.81
C VAL A 120 -5.38 -18.56 3.91
N ASN A 121 -6.16 -19.00 4.88
CA ASN A 121 -5.73 -19.90 5.95
C ASN A 121 -6.32 -21.30 5.71
N SER A 122 -5.45 -22.29 5.60
CA SER A 122 -5.84 -23.69 5.39
C SER A 122 -5.96 -24.50 6.70
N GLY A 123 -5.85 -23.83 7.84
CA GLY A 123 -5.97 -24.40 9.17
C GLY A 123 -4.87 -23.93 10.12
N GLY A 124 -5.11 -24.05 11.43
CA GLY A 124 -4.20 -23.53 12.44
C GLY A 124 -4.29 -22.01 12.61
N PRO A 125 -3.26 -21.37 13.18
CA PRO A 125 -3.18 -19.92 13.24
C PRO A 125 -2.91 -19.36 11.84
N GLY A 126 -3.70 -18.37 11.42
CA GLY A 126 -3.48 -17.65 10.18
C GLY A 126 -2.99 -16.22 10.46
N ALA A 127 -2.01 -15.77 9.71
CA ALA A 127 -1.47 -14.44 9.86
C ALA A 127 -0.81 -13.93 8.57
N PHE A 128 -0.67 -12.62 8.50
CA PHE A 128 -0.07 -11.89 7.39
C PHE A 128 0.87 -10.81 7.94
N ARG A 129 1.95 -10.57 7.24
CA ARG A 129 2.90 -9.49 7.56
C ARG A 129 3.41 -8.86 6.29
N VAL A 130 3.53 -7.52 6.28
CA VAL A 130 4.07 -6.79 5.14
C VAL A 130 4.97 -5.65 5.60
N GLU A 131 6.01 -5.38 4.83
CA GLU A 131 6.77 -4.14 4.81
C GLU A 131 6.62 -3.52 3.43
N ALA A 132 6.29 -2.24 3.40
CA ALA A 132 6.08 -1.49 2.16
C ALA A 132 7.00 -0.28 2.11
N SER A 133 7.58 -0.02 0.95
CA SER A 133 8.29 1.22 0.65
C SER A 133 7.95 1.66 -0.78
N GLY A 134 7.83 2.97 -0.99
CA GLY A 134 7.46 3.50 -2.31
C GLY A 134 8.26 4.74 -2.67
N ASN A 135 8.34 4.99 -3.97
CA ASN A 135 8.95 6.19 -4.54
C ASN A 135 8.03 6.74 -5.63
N ALA A 136 7.95 8.07 -5.73
CA ALA A 136 7.34 8.78 -6.85
C ALA A 136 7.99 10.16 -6.99
N ALA A 137 8.17 10.65 -8.21
CA ALA A 137 8.63 12.00 -8.45
C ALA A 137 7.48 12.98 -8.16
N ALA A 138 7.77 14.10 -7.51
CA ALA A 138 6.80 15.16 -7.37
C ALA A 138 6.48 15.79 -8.75
N VAL A 139 5.21 16.09 -8.99
CA VAL A 139 4.83 16.89 -10.15
C VAL A 139 5.36 18.30 -9.95
N SER A 140 6.24 18.76 -10.85
CA SER A 140 6.68 20.15 -10.85
C SER A 140 5.48 21.03 -11.16
N GLU A 141 5.13 21.94 -10.25
CA GLU A 141 4.07 22.92 -10.51
C GLU A 141 4.40 23.69 -11.80
N PRO A 142 3.44 23.78 -12.74
CA PRO A 142 3.64 24.64 -13.91
C PRO A 142 4.00 26.01 -13.37
N GLY A 143 5.16 26.52 -13.78
CA GLY A 143 5.80 27.69 -13.20
C GLY A 143 4.89 28.91 -13.03
N ALA A 144 4.05 28.88 -11.99
CA ALA A 144 3.25 30.03 -11.56
C ALA A 144 4.15 31.27 -11.39
N GLY A 145 5.42 31.08 -11.02
CA GLY A 145 6.44 32.12 -11.01
C GLY A 145 6.76 32.72 -12.37
N VAL A 146 6.75 31.89 -13.44
CA VAL A 146 6.97 32.36 -14.81
C VAL A 146 5.75 33.15 -15.34
N LEU A 147 4.53 32.66 -15.06
CA LEU A 147 3.28 33.36 -15.40
C LEU A 147 3.13 34.67 -14.62
N PHE A 148 3.50 34.70 -13.34
CA PHE A 148 3.52 35.91 -12.52
C PHE A 148 4.58 36.93 -13.05
N GLY A 149 5.76 36.46 -13.43
CA GLY A 149 6.83 37.27 -14.00
C GLY A 149 6.45 37.88 -15.37
N LEU A 150 5.80 37.09 -16.24
CA LEU A 150 5.30 37.55 -17.54
C LEU A 150 4.14 38.52 -17.37
N GLY A 151 3.24 38.30 -16.41
CA GLY A 151 2.14 39.22 -16.07
C GLY A 151 2.64 40.56 -15.57
N LEU A 152 3.66 40.59 -14.70
CA LEU A 152 4.28 41.82 -14.20
C LEU A 152 5.05 42.60 -15.30
N MET A 153 5.74 41.89 -16.21
CA MET A 153 6.40 42.53 -17.37
C MET A 153 5.37 43.10 -18.34
N GLY A 154 4.26 42.43 -18.59
CA GLY A 154 3.16 42.95 -19.41
C GLY A 154 2.57 44.25 -18.84
N LEU A 155 2.34 44.30 -17.52
CA LEU A 155 1.86 45.51 -16.83
C LEU A 155 2.86 46.67 -16.88
N ALA A 156 4.16 46.39 -16.76
CA ALA A 156 5.22 47.41 -16.85
C ALA A 156 5.32 48.04 -18.27
N MET A 157 5.10 47.21 -19.32
CA MET A 157 5.11 47.70 -20.72
C MET A 157 3.88 48.56 -21.07
N THR A 158 2.71 48.26 -20.49
CA THR A 158 1.50 49.08 -20.71
C THR A 158 1.58 50.42 -20.02
N ARG A 159 2.31 50.55 -18.92
CA ARG A 159 2.51 51.80 -18.20
C ARG A 159 3.42 52.78 -18.93
N LYS A 160 4.40 52.31 -19.73
CA LYS A 160 5.29 53.12 -20.55
C LYS A 160 4.64 53.72 -21.82
N ARG A 161 3.48 53.23 -22.23
CA ARG A 161 2.77 53.74 -23.43
C ARG A 161 1.80 54.89 -23.15
N LYS A 162 1.65 55.33 -21.88
CA LYS A 162 0.77 56.44 -21.48
C LYS A 162 1.53 57.68 -20.95
N ALA A 163 2.82 57.80 -21.25
CA ALA A 163 3.61 58.99 -20.95
C ALA A 163 4.03 59.67 -22.23
#